data_16bb50e531965515ff54fb236002cc9c
#
_entry.id   16bb50e531965515ff54fb236002cc9c
#
_cell.length_a   1.000
_cell.length_b   1.000
_cell.length_c   1.000
_cell.angle_alpha   90.00
_cell.angle_beta   90.00
_cell.angle_gamma   90.00
#
_symmetry.space_group_name_H-M   'P 1'
#
loop_
_entity.id
_entity.type
_entity.pdbx_description
1 polymer ?
#
loop_
_entity_poly.entity_id
_entity_poly.type
_entity_poly.pdbx_seq_one_letter_code
_entity_poly.pdbx_strand_id
1 'polypeptide(L)'
;CPWGNQFRCFPAGKRFGKMQHGIPYICFDVPKGAADPIKRFYAEIIGAPARIGTLEGAPAAHVCAGPDQELIFREKPGRQAKFDGHHIQVYFADFSGPYQRLLEHGLITMETDQHEYRFVEIVDPENGKPVFQIEHEVRSLHHPLYRRPLVNRNPEQRNMTYQPGADTLRVG
;
A
#
# COMPACT_ATOMS: atom_id res chain seq x y z
N CYS A 1 15.26 -2.44 11.34
CA CYS A 1 14.63 -1.91 12.56
C CYS A 1 14.39 -3.02 13.57
N PRO A 2 13.95 -2.75 14.82
CA PRO A 2 13.71 -3.79 15.83
C PRO A 2 12.73 -4.88 15.41
N TRP A 3 11.81 -4.57 14.50
CA TRP A 3 10.82 -5.52 13.96
C TRP A 3 11.29 -6.27 12.70
N GLY A 4 12.56 -6.16 12.32
CA GLY A 4 13.15 -6.87 11.20
C GLY A 4 13.04 -6.21 9.83
N ASN A 5 12.34 -5.06 9.70
CA ASN A 5 12.27 -4.34 8.43
C ASN A 5 13.65 -3.86 7.99
N GLN A 6 13.98 -4.06 6.72
CA GLN A 6 15.25 -3.66 6.12
C GLN A 6 15.08 -2.32 5.40
N PHE A 7 15.97 -1.37 5.69
CA PHE A 7 16.00 -0.08 5.03
C PHE A 7 17.27 0.05 4.20
N ARG A 8 17.13 0.46 2.94
CA ARG A 8 18.24 0.75 2.05
C ARG A 8 18.14 2.21 1.62
N CYS A 9 19.12 3.02 1.98
CA CYS A 9 19.17 4.43 1.63
C CYS A 9 20.07 4.62 0.39
N PHE A 10 19.57 5.39 -0.57
CA PHE A 10 20.26 5.70 -1.81
C PHE A 10 20.29 7.20 -2.04
N PRO A 11 21.33 7.75 -2.68
CA PRO A 11 21.28 9.11 -3.18
C PRO A 11 20.24 9.21 -4.31
N ALA A 12 19.69 10.39 -4.51
CA ALA A 12 18.85 10.68 -5.66
C ALA A 12 19.61 10.35 -6.97
N GLY A 13 18.90 9.81 -7.95
CA GLY A 13 19.51 9.41 -9.21
C GLY A 13 18.52 8.93 -10.25
N LYS A 14 18.96 8.80 -11.49
CA LYS A 14 18.13 8.46 -12.66
C LYS A 14 17.30 7.18 -12.49
N ARG A 15 17.78 6.21 -11.69
CA ARG A 15 17.05 4.95 -11.41
C ARG A 15 15.73 5.15 -10.64
N PHE A 16 15.55 6.31 -10.02
CA PHE A 16 14.36 6.65 -9.24
C PHE A 16 13.50 7.73 -9.93
N GLY A 17 13.64 7.88 -11.24
CA GLY A 17 12.90 8.85 -12.02
C GLY A 17 13.16 10.28 -11.55
N LYS A 18 12.11 11.05 -11.31
CA LYS A 18 12.19 12.43 -10.82
C LYS A 18 12.20 12.53 -9.29
N MET A 19 12.11 11.41 -8.58
CA MET A 19 12.08 11.40 -7.11
C MET A 19 13.42 11.81 -6.54
N GLN A 20 13.44 12.89 -5.77
CA GLN A 20 14.64 13.33 -5.03
C GLN A 20 14.58 12.89 -3.56
N HIS A 21 13.39 12.87 -2.97
CA HIS A 21 13.12 12.40 -1.61
C HIS A 21 11.84 11.57 -1.63
N GLY A 22 11.87 10.41 -1.00
CA GLY A 22 10.70 9.54 -0.92
C GLY A 22 11.06 8.07 -0.81
N ILE A 23 10.06 7.23 -0.86
CA ILE A 23 10.17 5.78 -0.87
C ILE A 23 9.78 5.30 -2.27
N PRO A 24 10.75 4.94 -3.13
CA PRO A 24 10.45 4.52 -4.51
C PRO A 24 9.77 3.16 -4.58
N TYR A 25 10.05 2.28 -3.62
CA TYR A 25 9.32 1.01 -3.51
C TYR A 25 9.34 0.46 -2.09
N ILE A 26 8.33 -0.36 -1.80
CA ILE A 26 8.30 -1.26 -0.65
C ILE A 26 8.30 -2.68 -1.20
N CYS A 27 9.17 -3.54 -0.67
CA CYS A 27 9.26 -4.93 -1.10
C CYS A 27 8.76 -5.88 -0.01
N PHE A 28 7.83 -6.77 -0.40
CA PHE A 28 7.35 -7.89 0.40
C PHE A 28 7.90 -9.19 -0.16
N ASP A 29 8.46 -10.04 0.71
CA ASP A 29 8.81 -11.39 0.34
C ASP A 29 7.54 -12.26 0.36
N VAL A 30 7.26 -12.96 -0.75
CA VAL A 30 6.06 -13.79 -0.93
C VAL A 30 6.43 -15.22 -1.30
N PRO A 31 5.52 -16.20 -1.13
CA PRO A 31 5.78 -17.57 -1.53
C PRO A 31 6.12 -17.71 -3.01
N LYS A 32 6.85 -18.77 -3.36
CA LYS A 32 7.12 -19.13 -4.76
C LYS A 32 5.80 -19.36 -5.51
N GLY A 33 5.69 -18.78 -6.70
CA GLY A 33 4.49 -18.85 -7.56
C GLY A 33 3.41 -17.82 -7.20
N ALA A 34 3.65 -16.94 -6.21
CA ALA A 34 2.68 -15.94 -5.80
C ALA A 34 2.68 -14.67 -6.66
N ALA A 35 3.76 -14.39 -7.38
CA ALA A 35 3.89 -13.13 -8.12
C ALA A 35 2.79 -12.94 -9.18
N ASP A 36 2.49 -13.97 -9.95
CA ASP A 36 1.51 -13.86 -11.03
C ASP A 36 0.06 -13.69 -10.54
N PRO A 37 -0.45 -14.50 -9.58
CA PRO A 37 -1.77 -14.23 -9.00
C PRO A 37 -1.85 -12.87 -8.26
N ILE A 38 -0.79 -12.42 -7.60
CA ILE A 38 -0.75 -11.09 -6.99
C ILE A 38 -0.87 -9.99 -8.06
N LYS A 39 -0.12 -10.11 -9.16
CA LYS A 39 -0.23 -9.19 -10.30
C LYS A 39 -1.66 -9.13 -10.84
N ARG A 40 -2.33 -10.30 -11.01
CA ARG A 40 -3.73 -10.35 -11.44
C ARG A 40 -4.66 -9.65 -10.44
N PHE A 41 -4.52 -9.95 -9.16
CA PHE A 41 -5.31 -9.32 -8.11
C PHE A 41 -5.28 -7.79 -8.20
N TYR A 42 -4.07 -7.22 -8.25
CA TYR A 42 -3.96 -5.77 -8.33
C TYR A 42 -4.47 -5.19 -9.65
N ALA A 43 -4.27 -5.88 -10.76
CA ALA A 43 -4.75 -5.42 -12.05
C ALA A 43 -6.28 -5.50 -12.19
N GLU A 44 -6.88 -6.59 -11.73
CA GLU A 44 -8.30 -6.91 -11.99
C GLU A 44 -9.21 -6.45 -10.84
N ILE A 45 -8.82 -6.70 -9.58
CA ILE A 45 -9.63 -6.34 -8.41
C ILE A 45 -9.37 -4.89 -8.00
N ILE A 46 -8.11 -4.49 -7.89
CA ILE A 46 -7.77 -3.13 -7.45
C ILE A 46 -7.82 -2.14 -8.62
N GLY A 47 -7.51 -2.58 -9.84
CA GLY A 47 -7.39 -1.69 -11.00
C GLY A 47 -6.07 -0.93 -11.05
N ALA A 48 -5.06 -1.35 -10.31
CA ALA A 48 -3.73 -0.76 -10.33
C ALA A 48 -2.88 -1.39 -11.44
N PRO A 49 -2.15 -0.60 -12.24
CA PRO A 49 -1.22 -1.14 -13.22
C PRO A 49 -0.19 -2.05 -12.55
N ALA A 50 -0.11 -3.29 -13.01
CA ALA A 50 0.79 -4.30 -12.45
C ALA A 50 1.46 -5.11 -13.55
N ARG A 51 2.71 -5.51 -13.33
CA ARG A 51 3.53 -6.28 -14.27
C ARG A 51 4.36 -7.34 -13.56
N ILE A 52 4.75 -8.38 -14.28
CA ILE A 52 5.77 -9.31 -13.80
C ILE A 52 7.16 -8.79 -14.19
N GLY A 53 8.09 -8.93 -13.29
CA GLY A 53 9.49 -8.57 -13.46
C GLY A 53 10.38 -9.37 -12.53
N THR A 54 11.53 -8.82 -12.19
CA THR A 54 12.45 -9.41 -11.23
C THR A 54 12.95 -8.36 -10.25
N LEU A 55 13.21 -8.77 -9.02
CA LEU A 55 13.97 -7.99 -8.06
C LEU A 55 15.07 -8.87 -7.47
N GLU A 56 16.33 -8.41 -7.57
CA GLU A 56 17.51 -9.15 -7.09
C GLU A 56 17.58 -10.59 -7.65
N GLY A 57 17.19 -10.75 -8.93
CA GLY A 57 17.22 -12.04 -9.63
C GLY A 57 16.05 -12.99 -9.33
N ALA A 58 15.13 -12.63 -8.44
CA ALA A 58 13.93 -13.41 -8.15
C ALA A 58 12.71 -12.87 -8.91
N PRO A 59 11.76 -13.72 -9.34
CA PRO A 59 10.48 -13.28 -9.91
C PRO A 59 9.74 -12.36 -8.94
N ALA A 60 9.07 -11.34 -9.47
CA ALA A 60 8.33 -10.38 -8.65
C ALA A 60 7.14 -9.78 -9.40
N ALA A 61 6.06 -9.51 -8.68
CA ALA A 61 5.01 -8.62 -9.14
C ALA A 61 5.37 -7.18 -8.77
N HIS A 62 5.32 -6.29 -9.73
CA HIS A 62 5.52 -4.86 -9.58
C HIS A 62 4.18 -4.16 -9.78
N VAL A 63 3.70 -3.49 -8.74
CA VAL A 63 2.41 -2.81 -8.71
C VAL A 63 2.64 -1.31 -8.60
N CYS A 64 2.09 -0.53 -9.51
CA CYS A 64 2.16 0.92 -9.46
C CYS A 64 1.35 1.45 -8.26
N ALA A 65 2.02 2.14 -7.34
CA ALA A 65 1.40 2.76 -6.17
C ALA A 65 1.33 4.29 -6.28
N GLY A 66 1.98 4.87 -7.28
CA GLY A 66 2.01 6.32 -7.52
C GLY A 66 3.11 6.70 -8.52
N PRO A 67 3.26 7.97 -8.84
CA PRO A 67 4.36 8.43 -9.69
C PRO A 67 5.70 8.00 -9.11
N ASP A 68 6.46 7.20 -9.88
CA ASP A 68 7.76 6.65 -9.48
C ASP A 68 7.74 5.81 -8.19
N GLN A 69 6.57 5.24 -7.80
CA GLN A 69 6.40 4.41 -6.61
C GLN A 69 5.81 3.05 -6.95
N GLU A 70 6.37 1.98 -6.38
CA GLU A 70 5.90 0.61 -6.57
C GLU A 70 5.75 -0.13 -5.25
N LEU A 71 4.75 -1.03 -5.18
CA LEU A 71 4.75 -2.17 -4.28
C LEU A 71 5.34 -3.35 -5.04
N ILE A 72 6.33 -4.00 -4.48
CA ILE A 72 6.99 -5.14 -5.12
C ILE A 72 6.78 -6.38 -4.26
N PHE A 73 6.23 -7.42 -4.85
CA PHE A 73 6.02 -8.72 -4.21
C PHE A 73 7.02 -9.71 -4.81
N ARG A 74 8.15 -9.89 -4.12
CA ARG A 74 9.27 -10.72 -4.59
C ARG A 74 9.13 -12.15 -4.10
N GLU A 75 9.19 -13.11 -5.01
CA GLU A 75 9.19 -14.51 -4.64
C GLU A 75 10.48 -14.89 -3.90
N LYS A 76 10.32 -15.49 -2.73
CA LYS A 76 11.41 -15.98 -1.92
C LYS A 76 11.13 -17.40 -1.45
N PRO A 77 12.02 -18.36 -1.73
CA PRO A 77 11.84 -19.71 -1.23
C PRO A 77 11.96 -19.75 0.30
N GLY A 78 11.29 -20.73 0.91
CA GLY A 78 11.32 -20.97 2.33
C GLY A 78 10.07 -20.51 3.07
N ARG A 79 10.13 -20.58 4.42
CA ARG A 79 9.00 -20.21 5.27
C ARG A 79 8.81 -18.70 5.26
N GLN A 80 7.62 -18.25 4.91
CA GLN A 80 7.24 -16.86 5.02
C GLN A 80 6.91 -16.49 6.48
N ALA A 81 7.13 -15.22 6.83
CA ALA A 81 6.65 -14.68 8.09
C ALA A 81 5.11 -14.80 8.13
N LYS A 82 4.59 -15.13 9.31
CA LYS A 82 3.14 -15.07 9.50
C LYS A 82 2.69 -13.62 9.51
N PHE A 83 1.47 -13.39 9.05
CA PHE A 83 0.81 -12.11 9.20
C PHE A 83 0.72 -11.74 10.69
N ASP A 84 1.20 -10.57 11.04
CA ASP A 84 1.29 -10.06 12.42
C ASP A 84 0.53 -8.73 12.60
N GLY A 85 -0.33 -8.37 11.61
CA GLY A 85 -1.06 -7.11 11.59
C GLY A 85 -0.31 -5.97 10.88
N HIS A 86 0.81 -6.26 10.18
CA HIS A 86 1.47 -5.25 9.38
C HIS A 86 0.57 -4.76 8.24
N HIS A 87 0.61 -3.46 7.98
CA HIS A 87 -0.28 -2.83 7.03
C HIS A 87 0.41 -1.78 6.17
N ILE A 88 -0.22 -1.50 5.04
CA ILE A 88 0.08 -0.35 4.19
C ILE A 88 -1.13 0.55 4.11
N GLN A 89 -0.90 1.86 4.12
CA GLN A 89 -1.92 2.85 3.86
C GLN A 89 -1.77 3.39 2.45
N VAL A 90 -2.85 3.40 1.70
CA VAL A 90 -2.88 3.85 0.30
C VAL A 90 -4.06 4.77 0.04
N TYR A 91 -3.88 5.75 -0.84
CA TYR A 91 -4.97 6.61 -1.30
C TYR A 91 -5.37 6.21 -2.72
N PHE A 92 -6.65 5.90 -2.92
CA PHE A 92 -7.18 5.54 -4.23
C PHE A 92 -7.94 6.71 -4.85
N ALA A 93 -7.60 7.05 -6.10
CA ALA A 93 -8.37 8.01 -6.88
C ALA A 93 -9.74 7.44 -7.27
N ASP A 94 -9.79 6.20 -7.75
CA ASP A 94 -11.01 5.40 -7.85
C ASP A 94 -11.19 4.63 -6.54
N PHE A 95 -11.91 5.22 -5.60
CA PHE A 95 -12.16 4.61 -4.29
C PHE A 95 -13.26 3.56 -4.34
N SER A 96 -14.31 3.80 -5.13
CA SER A 96 -15.53 2.98 -5.12
C SER A 96 -15.43 1.74 -6.00
N GLY A 97 -14.73 1.80 -7.12
CA GLY A 97 -14.59 0.66 -8.05
C GLY A 97 -13.93 -0.55 -7.40
N PRO A 98 -12.71 -0.41 -6.85
CA PRO A 98 -12.08 -1.49 -6.07
C PRO A 98 -12.91 -1.97 -4.88
N TYR A 99 -13.56 -1.04 -4.16
CA TYR A 99 -14.45 -1.39 -3.04
C TYR A 99 -15.54 -2.38 -3.46
N GLN A 100 -16.26 -2.09 -4.55
CA GLN A 100 -17.32 -2.98 -5.05
C GLN A 100 -16.80 -4.37 -5.41
N ARG A 101 -15.68 -4.43 -6.14
CA ARG A 101 -15.05 -5.71 -6.49
C ARG A 101 -14.58 -6.50 -5.28
N LEU A 102 -13.98 -5.83 -4.28
CA LEU A 102 -13.57 -6.48 -3.03
C LEU A 102 -14.77 -6.97 -2.23
N LEU A 103 -15.87 -6.22 -2.21
CA LEU A 103 -17.12 -6.60 -1.54
C LEU A 103 -17.74 -7.84 -2.19
N GLU A 104 -17.77 -7.92 -3.53
CA GLU A 104 -18.25 -9.08 -4.30
C GLU A 104 -17.45 -10.34 -3.97
N HIS A 105 -16.16 -10.21 -3.66
CA HIS A 105 -15.29 -11.30 -3.23
C HIS A 105 -15.31 -11.56 -1.71
N GLY A 106 -16.09 -10.80 -0.93
CA GLY A 106 -16.17 -10.94 0.53
C GLY A 106 -14.88 -10.60 1.27
N LEU A 107 -14.04 -9.69 0.71
CA LEU A 107 -12.70 -9.40 1.22
C LEU A 107 -12.65 -8.18 2.15
N ILE A 108 -13.69 -7.34 2.18
CA ILE A 108 -13.73 -6.17 3.06
C ILE A 108 -13.78 -6.60 4.52
N THR A 109 -12.85 -6.12 5.32
CA THR A 109 -12.73 -6.45 6.75
C THR A 109 -13.19 -5.32 7.67
N MET A 110 -13.13 -4.08 7.22
CA MET A 110 -13.52 -2.91 8.00
C MET A 110 -13.92 -1.75 7.08
N GLU A 111 -14.83 -0.93 7.56
CA GLU A 111 -15.23 0.34 6.96
C GLU A 111 -15.34 1.42 8.04
N THR A 112 -15.11 2.67 7.66
CA THR A 112 -15.32 3.83 8.53
C THR A 112 -16.16 4.90 7.83
N ASP A 113 -16.72 5.81 8.60
CA ASP A 113 -17.43 7.01 8.12
C ASP A 113 -16.49 8.11 7.61
N GLN A 114 -15.17 7.88 7.68
CA GLN A 114 -14.14 8.81 7.25
C GLN A 114 -13.56 8.51 5.85
N HIS A 115 -14.33 7.85 4.99
CA HIS A 115 -13.89 7.48 3.64
C HIS A 115 -12.68 6.53 3.63
N GLU A 116 -12.75 5.49 4.46
CA GLU A 116 -11.73 4.45 4.59
C GLU A 116 -12.40 3.07 4.60
N TYR A 117 -11.77 2.10 3.94
CA TYR A 117 -12.06 0.68 4.12
C TYR A 117 -10.76 -0.13 4.18
N ARG A 118 -10.86 -1.35 4.71
CA ARG A 118 -9.70 -2.24 4.83
C ARG A 118 -9.99 -3.63 4.29
N PHE A 119 -8.94 -4.27 3.81
CA PHE A 119 -8.91 -5.69 3.47
C PHE A 119 -7.52 -6.27 3.75
N VAL A 120 -7.44 -7.60 3.95
CA VAL A 120 -6.19 -8.28 4.33
C VAL A 120 -5.75 -9.28 3.26
N GLU A 121 -6.70 -10.07 2.75
CA GLU A 121 -6.39 -11.16 1.85
C GLU A 121 -6.13 -10.67 0.43
N ILE A 122 -4.99 -11.08 -0.14
CA ILE A 122 -4.77 -11.07 -1.57
C ILE A 122 -5.09 -12.47 -2.06
N VAL A 123 -6.09 -12.59 -2.91
CA VAL A 123 -6.55 -13.86 -3.48
C VAL A 123 -6.19 -13.97 -4.96
N ASP A 124 -6.08 -15.18 -5.46
CA ASP A 124 -5.99 -15.38 -6.91
C ASP A 124 -7.39 -15.17 -7.54
N PRO A 125 -7.58 -14.19 -8.42
CA PRO A 125 -8.88 -13.92 -9.04
C PRO A 125 -9.45 -15.10 -9.83
N GLU A 126 -8.61 -16.00 -10.36
CA GLU A 126 -9.04 -17.15 -11.14
C GLU A 126 -9.76 -18.24 -10.31
N ASN A 127 -9.41 -18.37 -9.04
CA ASN A 127 -9.90 -19.49 -8.23
C ASN A 127 -10.27 -19.12 -6.78
N GLY A 128 -10.13 -17.84 -6.40
CA GLY A 128 -10.44 -17.32 -5.07
C GLY A 128 -9.52 -17.78 -3.95
N LYS A 129 -8.42 -18.48 -4.24
CA LYS A 129 -7.52 -18.99 -3.19
C LYS A 129 -6.66 -17.87 -2.61
N PRO A 130 -6.51 -17.82 -1.27
CA PRO A 130 -5.57 -16.91 -0.63
C PRO A 130 -4.13 -17.15 -1.11
N VAL A 131 -3.43 -16.06 -1.41
CA VAL A 131 -2.05 -16.05 -1.91
C VAL A 131 -1.11 -15.41 -0.91
N PHE A 132 -1.52 -14.28 -0.34
CA PHE A 132 -0.70 -13.50 0.59
C PHE A 132 -1.59 -12.65 1.50
N GLN A 133 -1.09 -12.33 2.70
CA GLN A 133 -1.78 -11.49 3.68
C GLN A 133 -0.99 -10.22 3.97
N ILE A 134 -1.63 -9.09 3.78
CA ILE A 134 -1.18 -7.77 4.23
C ILE A 134 -2.41 -6.87 4.35
N GLU A 135 -2.55 -6.18 5.47
CA GLU A 135 -3.67 -5.26 5.62
C GLU A 135 -3.47 -4.02 4.74
N HIS A 136 -4.48 -3.76 3.90
CA HIS A 136 -4.57 -2.55 3.11
C HIS A 136 -5.55 -1.60 3.80
N GLU A 137 -5.05 -0.48 4.26
CA GLU A 137 -5.85 0.64 4.72
C GLU A 137 -6.07 1.59 3.53
N VAL A 138 -7.21 1.44 2.87
CA VAL A 138 -7.55 2.20 1.67
C VAL A 138 -8.33 3.44 2.05
N ARG A 139 -7.83 4.60 1.65
CA ARG A 139 -8.45 5.90 1.88
C ARG A 139 -8.79 6.58 0.56
N SER A 140 -9.91 7.29 0.54
CA SER A 140 -10.24 8.15 -0.59
C SER A 140 -9.44 9.46 -0.55
N LEU A 141 -9.45 10.20 -1.66
CA LEU A 141 -8.87 11.55 -1.71
C LEU A 141 -9.68 12.57 -0.89
N HIS A 142 -10.85 12.18 -0.36
CA HIS A 142 -11.67 12.98 0.57
C HIS A 142 -11.42 12.66 2.04
N HIS A 143 -10.54 11.66 2.33
CA HIS A 143 -10.18 11.35 3.70
C HIS A 143 -9.53 12.57 4.37
N PRO A 144 -9.85 12.89 5.66
CA PRO A 144 -9.35 14.09 6.34
C PRO A 144 -7.82 14.24 6.33
N LEU A 145 -7.08 13.13 6.31
CA LEU A 145 -5.61 13.15 6.30
C LEU A 145 -4.99 13.23 4.89
N TYR A 146 -5.79 13.28 3.81
CA TYR A 146 -5.24 13.41 2.48
C TYR A 146 -4.50 14.74 2.32
N ARG A 147 -3.26 14.70 1.83
CA ARG A 147 -2.35 15.85 1.71
C ARG A 147 -2.03 16.57 3.03
N ARG A 148 -2.23 15.90 4.17
CA ARG A 148 -1.81 16.47 5.44
C ARG A 148 -0.30 16.74 5.43
N PRO A 149 0.16 17.92 5.89
CA PRO A 149 1.58 18.20 6.06
C PRO A 149 2.25 17.20 7.00
N LEU A 150 3.50 16.83 6.71
CA LEU A 150 4.29 15.93 7.58
C LEU A 150 4.60 16.56 8.96
N VAL A 151 4.56 17.88 9.04
CA VAL A 151 4.85 18.62 10.28
C VAL A 151 3.57 19.29 10.77
N ASN A 152 3.10 18.85 11.93
CA ASN A 152 2.03 19.51 12.68
C ASN A 152 2.67 20.30 13.83
N ARG A 153 2.48 21.60 13.83
CA ARG A 153 2.96 22.52 14.89
C ARG A 153 1.85 23.04 15.80
N ASN A 154 0.62 22.61 15.56
CA ASN A 154 -0.52 22.94 16.41
C ASN A 154 -0.75 21.80 17.42
N PRO A 155 -0.53 21.99 18.73
CA PRO A 155 -0.68 20.93 19.72
C PRO A 155 -2.14 20.47 19.90
N GLU A 156 -3.10 21.27 19.50
CA GLU A 156 -4.53 20.92 19.57
C GLU A 156 -4.98 20.04 18.38
N GLN A 157 -4.18 20.00 17.30
CA GLN A 157 -4.49 19.24 16.09
C GLN A 157 -4.14 17.77 16.30
N ARG A 158 -5.14 16.91 16.21
CA ARG A 158 -5.00 15.44 16.33
C ARG A 158 -5.46 14.75 15.05
N ASN A 159 -5.00 13.52 14.83
CA ASN A 159 -5.40 12.72 13.67
C ASN A 159 -6.92 12.58 13.53
N MET A 160 -7.61 12.30 14.64
CA MET A 160 -9.07 12.08 14.66
C MET A 160 -9.89 13.36 14.46
N THR A 161 -9.29 14.52 14.63
CA THR A 161 -9.96 15.82 14.53
C THR A 161 -9.26 16.75 13.55
N TYR A 162 -8.50 16.16 12.59
CA TYR A 162 -7.72 16.92 11.65
C TYR A 162 -8.59 17.82 10.76
N GLN A 163 -8.18 19.09 10.67
CA GLN A 163 -8.74 20.07 9.75
C GLN A 163 -7.63 20.62 8.85
N PRO A 164 -7.77 20.57 7.52
CA PRO A 164 -6.80 21.15 6.61
C PRO A 164 -6.48 22.61 6.94
N GLY A 165 -5.19 22.94 6.95
CA GLY A 165 -4.72 24.30 7.29
C GLY A 165 -4.61 24.60 8.78
N ALA A 166 -5.02 23.68 9.67
CA ALA A 166 -4.91 23.87 11.12
C ALA A 166 -3.56 23.43 11.72
N ASP A 167 -2.58 23.10 10.89
CA ASP A 167 -1.25 22.60 11.33
C ASP A 167 -0.27 23.70 11.77
N THR A 168 -0.63 24.98 11.61
CA THR A 168 0.21 26.10 11.99
C THR A 168 0.15 26.35 13.50
N LEU A 169 1.30 26.74 14.06
CA LEU A 169 1.34 27.23 15.43
C LEU A 169 0.49 28.51 15.53
N ARG A 170 -0.54 28.49 16.34
CA ARG A 170 -1.27 29.70 16.74
C ARG A 170 -0.52 30.34 17.90
N VAL A 171 0.12 31.46 17.64
CA VAL A 171 0.67 32.32 18.70
C VAL A 171 -0.50 33.13 19.21
N GLY A 172 -0.93 32.83 20.43
CA GLY A 172 -2.00 33.59 21.13
C GLY A 172 -1.56 35.00 21.49
#